data_401aefc3cfb3f511fc75618850aba340
#
_entry.id   401aefc3cfb3f511fc75618850aba340
#
_cell.length_a   1.000
_cell.length_b   1.000
_cell.length_c   1.000
_cell.angle_alpha   90.00
_cell.angle_beta   90.00
_cell.angle_gamma   90.00
#
_symmetry.space_group_name_H-M   'P 1'
#
loop_
_entity.id
_entity.type
_entity.pdbx_description
1 polymer ?
#
loop_
_entity_poly.entity_id
_entity_poly.type
_entity_poly.pdbx_seq_one_letter_code
_entity_poly.pdbx_strand_id
1 'polypeptide(L)'
;MGIQDLIRRIEQMRKNIGNVDGVIAETVDNNKEVILSLNKDQMLLGRNADGKEFSPSYLDDSYFENRAKAHRYAGVKYKLEVQHKMRITNPTLYPPKGKDTPNLIVTGLFQDGMFITSNRDSFTIDSNYIESADIERKYGGLVFGLSPESKAFFYDHYLKKKLINLLKRRIK
;
A
#
# COMPACT_ATOMS: atom_id res chain seq x y z
N MET A 1 44.22 16.86 -5.86
CA MET A 1 43.43 15.62 -5.69
C MET A 1 43.94 14.61 -6.70
N GLY A 2 44.58 13.52 -6.24
CA GLY A 2 45.17 12.56 -7.17
C GLY A 2 44.13 11.58 -7.74
N ILE A 3 44.44 10.97 -8.90
CA ILE A 3 43.60 9.95 -9.54
C ILE A 3 43.22 8.82 -8.56
N GLN A 4 44.16 8.46 -7.69
CA GLN A 4 43.95 7.45 -6.63
C GLN A 4 42.83 7.85 -5.63
N ASP A 5 42.75 9.13 -5.26
CA ASP A 5 41.68 9.63 -4.37
C ASP A 5 40.32 9.64 -5.06
N LEU A 6 40.32 9.91 -6.35
CA LEU A 6 39.07 9.85 -7.17
C LEU A 6 38.59 8.42 -7.28
N ILE A 7 39.46 7.45 -7.59
CA ILE A 7 39.13 6.03 -7.66
C ILE A 7 38.59 5.54 -6.32
N ARG A 8 39.23 5.85 -5.22
CA ARG A 8 38.78 5.47 -3.86
C ARG A 8 37.41 6.04 -3.55
N ARG A 9 37.12 7.29 -3.94
CA ARG A 9 35.78 7.90 -3.78
C ARG A 9 34.71 7.22 -4.63
N ILE A 10 35.03 6.87 -5.87
CA ILE A 10 34.10 6.16 -6.77
C ILE A 10 33.82 4.74 -6.23
N GLU A 11 34.83 4.03 -5.76
CA GLU A 11 34.65 2.70 -5.14
C GLU A 11 33.83 2.79 -3.85
N GLN A 12 34.07 3.83 -3.05
CA GLN A 12 33.32 4.10 -1.84
C GLN A 12 31.85 4.47 -2.14
N MET A 13 31.61 5.28 -3.20
CA MET A 13 30.27 5.55 -3.69
C MET A 13 29.57 4.27 -4.18
N ARG A 14 30.23 3.41 -4.96
CA ARG A 14 29.70 2.12 -5.39
C ARG A 14 29.33 1.21 -4.21
N LYS A 15 30.22 1.11 -3.22
CA LYS A 15 29.96 0.36 -1.99
C LYS A 15 28.80 0.94 -1.19
N ASN A 16 28.59 2.24 -1.32
CA ASN A 16 27.55 3.02 -0.65
C ASN A 16 26.19 2.85 -1.32
N ILE A 17 26.14 2.82 -2.65
CA ILE A 17 24.93 2.50 -3.41
C ILE A 17 24.51 1.06 -3.08
N GLY A 18 25.44 0.12 -2.91
CA GLY A 18 25.15 -1.27 -2.54
C GLY A 18 24.46 -1.46 -1.17
N ASN A 19 24.43 -0.44 -0.30
CA ASN A 19 23.77 -0.52 1.01
C ASN A 19 22.40 0.18 1.06
N VAL A 20 21.95 0.78 -0.05
CA VAL A 20 20.63 1.42 -0.14
C VAL A 20 19.53 0.37 0.05
N ASP A 21 19.67 -0.79 -0.59
CA ASP A 21 18.70 -1.88 -0.48
C ASP A 21 18.57 -2.36 0.96
N GLY A 22 19.68 -2.48 1.69
CA GLY A 22 19.68 -2.82 3.12
C GLY A 22 18.93 -1.79 3.97
N VAL A 23 19.10 -0.50 3.69
CA VAL A 23 18.37 0.58 4.39
C VAL A 23 16.87 0.54 4.06
N ILE A 24 16.52 0.23 2.81
CA ILE A 24 15.13 0.07 2.39
C ILE A 24 14.51 -1.13 3.12
N ALA A 25 15.14 -2.30 3.04
CA ALA A 25 14.67 -3.53 3.67
C ALA A 25 14.48 -3.35 5.19
N GLU A 26 15.48 -2.80 5.89
CA GLU A 26 15.37 -2.49 7.32
C GLU A 26 14.26 -1.50 7.62
N THR A 27 14.05 -0.49 6.76
CA THR A 27 12.98 0.48 6.96
C THR A 27 11.61 -0.15 6.78
N VAL A 28 11.44 -1.02 5.78
CA VAL A 28 10.22 -1.79 5.57
C VAL A 28 9.95 -2.70 6.77
N ASP A 29 10.92 -3.48 7.20
CA ASP A 29 10.79 -4.42 8.33
C ASP A 29 10.39 -3.73 9.63
N ASN A 30 10.98 -2.57 9.90
CA ASN A 30 10.69 -1.79 11.09
C ASN A 30 9.36 -1.05 11.05
N ASN A 31 8.69 -1.00 9.87
CA ASN A 31 7.45 -0.24 9.67
C ASN A 31 6.36 -1.05 8.95
N LYS A 32 6.33 -2.37 9.11
CA LYS A 32 5.34 -3.26 8.46
C LYS A 32 3.91 -2.84 8.77
N GLU A 33 3.62 -2.49 10.01
CA GLU A 33 2.29 -2.05 10.44
C GLU A 33 1.84 -0.76 9.73
N VAL A 34 2.78 0.16 9.49
CA VAL A 34 2.49 1.39 8.73
C VAL A 34 2.15 1.06 7.28
N ILE A 35 2.90 0.16 6.66
CA ILE A 35 2.67 -0.28 5.28
C ILE A 35 1.31 -0.99 5.15
N LEU A 36 0.99 -1.88 6.10
CA LEU A 36 -0.32 -2.54 6.15
C LEU A 36 -1.45 -1.53 6.35
N SER A 37 -1.26 -0.56 7.25
CA SER A 37 -2.24 0.51 7.49
C SER A 37 -2.49 1.33 6.22
N LEU A 38 -1.44 1.72 5.50
CA LEU A 38 -1.56 2.45 4.23
C LEU A 38 -2.31 1.64 3.17
N ASN A 39 -2.04 0.34 3.05
CA ASN A 39 -2.77 -0.52 2.12
C ASN A 39 -4.24 -0.69 2.54
N LYS A 40 -4.52 -0.84 3.84
CA LYS A 40 -5.90 -0.91 4.37
C LYS A 40 -6.65 0.40 4.11
N ASP A 41 -6.04 1.54 4.37
CA ASP A 41 -6.64 2.87 4.13
C ASP A 41 -7.01 3.05 2.65
N GLN A 42 -6.11 2.72 1.72
CA GLN A 42 -6.39 2.83 0.30
C GLN A 42 -7.52 1.88 -0.16
N MET A 43 -7.57 0.65 0.37
CA MET A 43 -8.67 -0.28 0.11
C MET A 43 -10.02 0.26 0.60
N LEU A 44 -10.05 0.81 1.82
CA LEU A 44 -11.23 1.46 2.41
C LEU A 44 -11.74 2.60 1.54
N LEU A 45 -10.82 3.33 0.92
CA LEU A 45 -11.13 4.41 -0.02
C LEU A 45 -11.28 3.91 -1.47
N GLY A 46 -11.47 2.60 -1.65
CA GLY A 46 -11.79 2.00 -2.93
C GLY A 46 -10.67 2.08 -3.96
N ARG A 47 -9.38 2.14 -3.51
CA ARG A 47 -8.22 2.31 -4.38
C ARG A 47 -7.34 1.06 -4.40
N ASN A 48 -6.87 0.72 -5.59
CA ASN A 48 -5.88 -0.34 -5.81
C ASN A 48 -4.43 0.21 -5.70
N ALA A 49 -3.44 -0.64 -5.89
CA ALA A 49 -2.02 -0.28 -5.82
C ALA A 49 -1.55 0.71 -6.91
N ASP A 50 -2.34 0.92 -7.96
CA ASP A 50 -2.11 1.98 -8.96
C ASP A 50 -2.78 3.32 -8.58
N GLY A 51 -3.48 3.39 -7.46
CA GLY A 51 -4.28 4.55 -7.03
C GLY A 51 -5.61 4.70 -7.78
N LYS A 52 -5.97 3.73 -8.62
CA LYS A 52 -7.25 3.71 -9.36
C LYS A 52 -8.35 3.13 -8.50
N GLU A 53 -9.60 3.53 -8.78
CA GLU A 53 -10.76 2.92 -8.14
C GLU A 53 -10.90 1.44 -8.50
N PHE A 54 -11.39 0.65 -7.56
CA PHE A 54 -11.70 -0.75 -7.84
C PHE A 54 -12.79 -0.87 -8.90
N SER A 55 -12.59 -1.79 -9.83
CA SER A 55 -13.53 -2.16 -10.89
C SER A 55 -13.74 -3.68 -10.88
N PRO A 56 -14.99 -4.15 -11.04
CA PRO A 56 -16.20 -3.37 -11.30
C PRO A 56 -16.67 -2.58 -10.08
N SER A 57 -17.43 -1.47 -10.32
CA SER A 57 -18.18 -0.80 -9.26
C SER A 57 -19.33 -1.72 -8.78
N TYR A 58 -19.93 -1.41 -7.63
CA TYR A 58 -21.11 -2.19 -7.20
C TYR A 58 -22.25 -2.17 -8.22
N LEU A 59 -22.38 -1.09 -8.99
CA LEU A 59 -23.45 -0.96 -9.98
C LEU A 59 -23.19 -1.71 -11.29
N ASP A 60 -21.91 -1.96 -11.59
CA ASP A 60 -21.46 -2.64 -12.80
C ASP A 60 -21.06 -4.10 -12.52
N ASP A 61 -21.22 -4.55 -11.28
CA ASP A 61 -20.86 -5.89 -10.85
C ASP A 61 -21.92 -6.90 -11.34
N SER A 62 -21.49 -7.83 -12.19
CA SER A 62 -22.31 -8.91 -12.75
C SER A 62 -22.92 -9.87 -11.71
N TYR A 63 -22.45 -9.82 -10.47
CA TYR A 63 -23.04 -10.57 -9.36
C TYR A 63 -24.50 -10.15 -9.10
N PHE A 64 -24.85 -8.91 -9.39
CA PHE A 64 -26.19 -8.41 -9.15
C PHE A 64 -27.09 -8.59 -10.38
N GLU A 65 -28.22 -9.28 -10.21
CA GLU A 65 -29.21 -9.53 -11.27
C GLU A 65 -29.77 -8.23 -11.90
N ASN A 66 -29.80 -7.15 -11.11
CA ASN A 66 -30.29 -5.85 -11.59
C ASN A 66 -29.73 -4.69 -10.78
N ARG A 67 -29.77 -3.52 -11.38
CA ARG A 67 -29.22 -2.28 -10.83
C ARG A 67 -29.86 -1.84 -9.51
N ALA A 68 -31.13 -2.17 -9.28
CA ALA A 68 -31.81 -1.84 -8.01
C ALA A 68 -31.23 -2.65 -6.83
N LYS A 69 -30.91 -3.94 -7.05
CA LYS A 69 -30.22 -4.76 -6.04
C LYS A 69 -28.82 -4.24 -5.77
N ALA A 70 -28.07 -3.85 -6.82
CA ALA A 70 -26.75 -3.25 -6.71
C ALA A 70 -26.76 -1.94 -5.90
N HIS A 71 -27.68 -1.02 -6.18
CA HIS A 71 -27.86 0.22 -5.42
C HIS A 71 -28.18 -0.03 -3.94
N ARG A 72 -29.06 -0.98 -3.67
CA ARG A 72 -29.40 -1.36 -2.28
C ARG A 72 -28.18 -1.88 -1.54
N TYR A 73 -27.40 -2.75 -2.19
CA TYR A 73 -26.17 -3.29 -1.63
C TYR A 73 -25.14 -2.19 -1.36
N ALA A 74 -24.88 -1.30 -2.33
CA ALA A 74 -23.97 -0.17 -2.15
C ALA A 74 -24.40 0.72 -0.98
N GLY A 75 -25.72 0.97 -0.84
CA GLY A 75 -26.26 1.72 0.29
C GLY A 75 -26.04 1.04 1.65
N VAL A 76 -26.17 -0.29 1.72
CA VAL A 76 -25.86 -1.06 2.93
C VAL A 76 -24.37 -1.00 3.26
N LYS A 77 -23.51 -1.16 2.26
CA LYS A 77 -22.04 -1.07 2.42
C LYS A 77 -21.61 0.29 2.93
N TYR A 78 -22.18 1.36 2.39
CA TYR A 78 -21.92 2.72 2.86
C TYR A 78 -22.33 2.91 4.33
N LYS A 79 -23.51 2.40 4.73
CA LYS A 79 -23.95 2.46 6.13
C LYS A 79 -23.00 1.69 7.06
N LEU A 80 -22.54 0.51 6.64
CA LEU A 80 -21.59 -0.28 7.41
C LEU A 80 -20.26 0.47 7.59
N GLU A 81 -19.74 1.14 6.57
CA GLU A 81 -18.55 1.98 6.69
C GLU A 81 -18.71 3.05 7.77
N VAL A 82 -19.84 3.76 7.75
CA VAL A 82 -20.13 4.83 8.71
C VAL A 82 -20.31 4.27 10.14
N GLN A 83 -21.05 3.16 10.28
CA GLN A 83 -21.37 2.56 11.58
C GLN A 83 -20.15 1.95 12.26
N HIS A 84 -19.30 1.24 11.51
CA HIS A 84 -18.12 0.59 12.05
C HIS A 84 -16.98 1.55 12.35
N LYS A 85 -17.18 2.87 12.13
CA LYS A 85 -16.17 3.91 12.40
C LYS A 85 -14.80 3.47 11.92
N MET A 86 -14.74 2.90 10.71
CA MET A 86 -13.50 2.44 10.12
C MET A 86 -12.54 3.62 10.10
N ARG A 87 -11.58 3.60 11.02
CA ARG A 87 -10.60 4.67 11.14
C ARG A 87 -9.62 4.51 10.01
N ILE A 88 -9.80 5.35 9.00
CA ILE A 88 -8.75 5.61 8.03
C ILE A 88 -7.67 6.36 8.80
N THR A 89 -6.47 5.81 8.83
CA THR A 89 -5.35 6.39 9.59
C THR A 89 -4.87 7.70 8.94
N ASN A 90 -4.96 7.78 7.60
CA ASN A 90 -4.53 8.93 6.81
C ASN A 90 -5.67 9.43 5.90
N PRO A 91 -6.73 10.04 6.46
CA PRO A 91 -7.94 10.35 5.69
C PRO A 91 -7.74 11.39 4.58
N THR A 92 -6.69 12.21 4.67
CA THR A 92 -6.38 13.26 3.69
C THR A 92 -5.45 12.81 2.58
N LEU A 93 -4.92 11.59 2.67
CA LEU A 93 -3.94 11.08 1.71
C LEU A 93 -4.57 10.74 0.37
N TYR A 94 -5.85 10.36 0.38
CA TYR A 94 -6.56 9.91 -0.81
C TYR A 94 -7.79 10.76 -1.09
N PRO A 95 -8.17 10.92 -2.38
CA PRO A 95 -9.43 11.57 -2.72
C PRO A 95 -10.62 10.73 -2.20
N PRO A 96 -11.75 11.37 -1.87
CA PRO A 96 -12.96 10.67 -1.49
C PRO A 96 -13.39 9.67 -2.55
N LYS A 97 -13.91 8.51 -2.12
CA LYS A 97 -14.47 7.52 -3.04
C LYS A 97 -15.95 7.76 -3.34
N GLY A 98 -16.41 7.26 -4.49
CA GLY A 98 -17.82 7.18 -4.81
C GLY A 98 -18.57 6.21 -3.88
N LYS A 99 -19.89 6.42 -3.72
CA LYS A 99 -20.74 5.51 -2.92
C LYS A 99 -20.81 4.10 -3.48
N ASP A 100 -20.60 3.97 -4.77
CA ASP A 100 -20.71 2.70 -5.51
C ASP A 100 -19.33 2.01 -5.64
N THR A 101 -18.27 2.69 -5.24
CA THR A 101 -16.90 2.13 -5.30
C THR A 101 -16.72 1.09 -4.20
N PRO A 102 -16.29 -0.13 -4.54
CA PRO A 102 -16.02 -1.18 -3.55
C PRO A 102 -14.94 -0.75 -2.54
N ASN A 103 -15.13 -1.16 -1.29
CA ASN A 103 -14.19 -0.90 -0.20
C ASN A 103 -13.56 -2.18 0.38
N LEU A 104 -13.89 -3.33 -0.21
CA LEU A 104 -13.45 -4.67 0.14
C LEU A 104 -13.70 -5.09 1.60
N ILE A 105 -14.58 -4.37 2.32
CA ILE A 105 -14.87 -4.66 3.72
C ILE A 105 -16.28 -5.22 3.87
N VAL A 106 -16.37 -6.37 4.50
CA VAL A 106 -17.63 -6.96 4.99
C VAL A 106 -17.54 -7.13 6.50
N THR A 107 -16.65 -7.99 6.96
CA THR A 107 -16.40 -8.28 8.38
C THR A 107 -15.09 -7.67 8.89
N GLY A 108 -14.19 -7.31 7.99
CA GLY A 108 -12.82 -6.88 8.29
C GLY A 108 -11.79 -8.02 8.28
N LEU A 109 -12.22 -9.28 8.25
CA LEU A 109 -11.33 -10.45 8.34
C LEU A 109 -10.27 -10.50 7.24
N PHE A 110 -10.59 -10.01 6.03
CA PHE A 110 -9.63 -9.91 4.94
C PHE A 110 -8.48 -8.95 5.30
N GLN A 111 -8.82 -7.78 5.83
CA GLN A 111 -7.84 -6.78 6.24
C GLN A 111 -7.07 -7.22 7.51
N ASP A 112 -7.74 -7.91 8.43
CA ASP A 112 -7.11 -8.41 9.66
C ASP A 112 -6.13 -9.55 9.35
N GLY A 113 -6.41 -10.34 8.31
CA GLY A 113 -5.54 -11.41 7.83
C GLY A 113 -4.33 -10.92 7.04
N MET A 114 -4.19 -9.62 6.76
CA MET A 114 -3.08 -9.09 5.94
C MET A 114 -1.74 -9.15 6.68
N PHE A 115 -0.71 -9.55 5.95
CA PHE A 115 0.66 -9.63 6.44
C PHE A 115 1.68 -9.23 5.37
N ILE A 116 2.92 -9.00 5.79
CA ILE A 116 4.04 -8.66 4.92
C ILE A 116 5.08 -9.77 5.00
N THR A 117 5.50 -10.24 3.83
CA THR A 117 6.70 -11.06 3.67
C THR A 117 7.79 -10.19 3.05
N SER A 118 8.89 -10.03 3.79
CA SER A 118 10.04 -9.25 3.32
C SER A 118 11.06 -10.16 2.65
N ASN A 119 11.58 -9.72 1.51
CA ASN A 119 12.72 -10.27 0.82
C ASN A 119 13.89 -9.27 0.90
N ARG A 120 15.04 -9.63 0.34
CA ARG A 120 16.24 -8.80 0.42
C ARG A 120 16.07 -7.40 -0.17
N ASP A 121 15.33 -7.27 -1.26
CA ASP A 121 15.18 -6.06 -2.09
C ASP A 121 13.72 -5.69 -2.38
N SER A 122 12.79 -6.48 -1.84
CA SER A 122 11.37 -6.34 -2.10
C SER A 122 10.54 -6.79 -0.89
N PHE A 123 9.26 -6.50 -0.93
CA PHE A 123 8.28 -7.08 0.00
C PHE A 123 6.98 -7.37 -0.75
N THR A 124 6.24 -8.33 -0.26
CA THR A 124 4.88 -8.64 -0.72
C THR A 124 3.91 -8.43 0.42
N ILE A 125 2.72 -7.93 0.08
CA ILE A 125 1.57 -7.89 0.97
C ILE A 125 0.62 -8.99 0.53
N ASP A 126 0.05 -9.72 1.46
CA ASP A 126 -0.87 -10.81 1.21
C ASP A 126 -1.88 -10.90 2.36
N SER A 127 -2.88 -11.78 2.27
CA SER A 127 -3.84 -12.06 3.34
C SER A 127 -4.07 -13.56 3.48
N ASN A 128 -4.07 -14.04 4.71
CA ASN A 128 -4.41 -15.43 5.05
C ASN A 128 -5.93 -15.66 5.15
N TYR A 129 -6.75 -14.68 4.76
CA TYR A 129 -8.20 -14.85 4.71
C TYR A 129 -8.59 -15.88 3.64
N ILE A 130 -9.49 -16.81 4.00
CA ILE A 130 -9.82 -17.96 3.15
C ILE A 130 -10.35 -17.57 1.77
N GLU A 131 -11.04 -16.43 1.64
CA GLU A 131 -11.59 -15.92 0.37
C GLU A 131 -10.67 -14.89 -0.32
N SER A 132 -9.41 -14.77 0.10
CA SER A 132 -8.45 -13.82 -0.48
C SER A 132 -8.32 -14.00 -1.99
N ALA A 133 -8.18 -15.26 -2.45
CA ALA A 133 -8.06 -15.58 -3.87
C ALA A 133 -9.29 -15.16 -4.71
N ASP A 134 -10.48 -15.18 -4.14
CA ASP A 134 -11.70 -14.73 -4.83
C ASP A 134 -11.76 -13.22 -4.95
N ILE A 135 -11.29 -12.50 -3.94
CA ILE A 135 -11.15 -11.05 -3.97
C ILE A 135 -10.13 -10.63 -5.04
N GLU A 136 -8.97 -11.29 -5.07
CA GLU A 136 -7.94 -11.04 -6.09
C GLU A 136 -8.41 -11.38 -7.51
N ARG A 137 -9.14 -12.48 -7.68
CA ARG A 137 -9.73 -12.85 -8.98
C ARG A 137 -10.70 -11.79 -9.48
N LYS A 138 -11.48 -11.19 -8.57
CA LYS A 138 -12.49 -10.20 -8.91
C LYS A 138 -11.89 -8.83 -9.19
N TYR A 139 -10.96 -8.36 -8.37
CA TYR A 139 -10.44 -6.99 -8.43
C TYR A 139 -8.99 -6.91 -8.95
N GLY A 140 -8.37 -8.05 -9.24
CA GLY A 140 -7.00 -8.17 -9.73
C GLY A 140 -5.96 -8.19 -8.60
N GLY A 141 -4.76 -8.65 -8.92
CA GLY A 141 -3.64 -8.72 -7.96
C GLY A 141 -3.17 -7.36 -7.42
N LEU A 142 -3.65 -6.25 -7.99
CA LEU A 142 -3.40 -4.88 -7.50
C LEU A 142 -4.21 -4.52 -6.24
N VAL A 143 -4.97 -5.44 -5.67
CA VAL A 143 -5.58 -5.30 -4.34
C VAL A 143 -4.49 -5.08 -3.30
N PHE A 144 -3.41 -5.84 -3.40
CA PHE A 144 -2.25 -5.69 -2.53
C PHE A 144 -1.21 -4.75 -3.13
N GLY A 145 -0.55 -4.00 -2.25
CA GLY A 145 0.49 -3.06 -2.61
C GLY A 145 0.13 -1.61 -2.32
N LEU A 146 1.12 -0.75 -2.35
CA LEU A 146 0.95 0.66 -2.05
C LEU A 146 0.68 1.47 -3.32
N SER A 147 -0.31 2.35 -3.26
CA SER A 147 -0.57 3.35 -4.31
C SER A 147 0.57 4.37 -4.40
N PRO A 148 0.64 5.17 -5.47
CA PRO A 148 1.63 6.25 -5.58
C PRO A 148 1.63 7.20 -4.37
N GLU A 149 0.45 7.56 -3.85
CA GLU A 149 0.29 8.42 -2.68
C GLU A 149 0.83 7.75 -1.41
N SER A 150 0.51 6.47 -1.21
CA SER A 150 1.02 5.67 -0.09
C SER A 150 2.55 5.53 -0.15
N LYS A 151 3.10 5.29 -1.33
CA LYS A 151 4.55 5.21 -1.55
C LYS A 151 5.24 6.53 -1.24
N ALA A 152 4.68 7.64 -1.72
CA ALA A 152 5.21 8.98 -1.46
C ALA A 152 5.17 9.30 0.04
N PHE A 153 4.05 9.02 0.71
CA PHE A 153 3.91 9.19 2.15
C PHE A 153 4.95 8.37 2.91
N PHE A 154 5.08 7.08 2.62
CA PHE A 154 6.06 6.20 3.28
C PHE A 154 7.49 6.68 3.05
N TYR A 155 7.83 7.07 1.81
CA TYR A 155 9.13 7.63 1.48
C TYR A 155 9.45 8.88 2.31
N ASP A 156 8.58 9.87 2.30
CA ASP A 156 8.84 11.16 2.94
C ASP A 156 8.94 11.05 4.46
N HIS A 157 8.12 10.21 5.10
CA HIS A 157 8.05 10.11 6.56
C HIS A 157 9.02 9.11 7.16
N TYR A 158 9.35 8.02 6.45
CA TYR A 158 10.10 6.91 7.03
C TYR A 158 11.46 6.64 6.36
N LEU A 159 11.56 6.82 5.04
CA LEU A 159 12.73 6.39 4.27
C LEU A 159 13.71 7.53 3.96
N LYS A 160 13.20 8.67 3.53
CA LYS A 160 14.01 9.81 3.04
C LYS A 160 15.11 10.25 4.00
N LYS A 161 14.79 10.43 5.27
CA LYS A 161 15.76 10.83 6.30
C LYS A 161 16.87 9.81 6.48
N LYS A 162 16.54 8.51 6.44
CA LYS A 162 17.53 7.43 6.56
C LYS A 162 18.48 7.41 5.35
N LEU A 163 17.93 7.57 4.14
CA LEU A 163 18.75 7.65 2.92
C LEU A 163 19.65 8.88 2.92
N ILE A 164 19.14 10.06 3.30
CA ILE A 164 19.95 11.27 3.42
C ILE A 164 21.08 11.07 4.44
N ASN A 165 20.80 10.46 5.58
CA ASN A 165 21.82 10.18 6.60
C ASN A 165 22.85 9.15 6.10
N LEU A 166 22.44 8.15 5.35
CA LEU A 166 23.35 7.21 4.70
C LEU A 166 24.33 7.96 3.77
N LEU A 167 23.82 8.85 2.95
CA LEU A 167 24.63 9.66 2.03
C LEU A 167 25.59 10.63 2.78
N LYS A 168 25.09 11.34 3.81
CA LYS A 168 25.89 12.31 4.60
C LYS A 168 27.02 11.69 5.38
N ARG A 169 26.86 10.49 5.95
CA ARG A 169 27.92 9.79 6.70
C ARG A 169 29.16 9.45 5.85
N ARG A 170 29.09 9.67 4.56
CA ARG A 170 30.02 9.16 3.56
C ARG A 170 30.68 10.24 2.72
N ILE A 171 30.23 11.50 2.90
CA ILE A 171 30.87 12.68 2.33
C ILE A 171 31.93 13.25 3.30
N LYS A 172 31.96 12.77 4.54
CA LYS A 172 33.03 13.03 5.51
C LYS A 172 34.15 11.98 5.41
#